data_94eab3cdbec27aaf1d312fc09f142d86
#
_entry.id   94eab3cdbec27aaf1d312fc09f142d86
#
_cell.length_a   1.000
_cell.length_b   1.000
_cell.length_c   1.000
_cell.angle_alpha   90.00
_cell.angle_beta   90.00
_cell.angle_gamma   90.00
#
_symmetry.space_group_name_H-M   'P 1'
#
loop_
_entity.id
_entity.type
_entity.pdbx_description
1 polymer ?
#
loop_
_entity_poly.entity_id
_entity_poly.type
_entity_poly.pdbx_seq_one_letter_code
_entity_poly.pdbx_strand_id
1 'polypeptide(L)'
;MCKIEGCNNEKILAKGLCNKHYKQIYRHGRIIETIHDRNKIVILDDHAEIILKDKQFNEIARALIDLEDVCRVEKYKWCSNRYGYVICRELNTSLHRFVMNYYSKDKVIDHINRDRLDNRKSNLRIATYQQNTSDRSVQSNNVIDVPGVSWRKDRNKWRAYIMVNKKQISLVFLIKKKML
;
A
#
# COMPACT_ATOMS: atom_id res chain seq x y z
N MET A 1 -6.60 -33.23 0.95
CA MET A 1 -6.47 -31.87 0.37
C MET A 1 -7.40 -31.77 -0.85
N CYS A 2 -7.98 -30.61 -1.09
CA CYS A 2 -8.85 -30.38 -2.26
C CYS A 2 -8.05 -30.48 -3.56
N LYS A 3 -8.62 -31.17 -4.59
CA LYS A 3 -7.93 -31.39 -5.88
C LYS A 3 -7.86 -30.14 -6.79
N ILE A 4 -8.49 -29.03 -6.39
CA ILE A 4 -8.41 -27.77 -7.15
C ILE A 4 -7.07 -27.12 -6.85
N GLU A 5 -6.32 -26.79 -7.89
CA GLU A 5 -5.03 -26.13 -7.81
C GLU A 5 -5.12 -24.82 -7.00
N GLY A 6 -4.17 -24.58 -6.11
CA GLY A 6 -4.16 -23.42 -5.21
C GLY A 6 -5.16 -23.49 -4.04
N CYS A 7 -5.89 -24.58 -3.87
CA CYS A 7 -6.80 -24.76 -2.75
C CYS A 7 -6.17 -25.60 -1.64
N ASN A 8 -5.82 -24.95 -0.52
CA ASN A 8 -5.19 -25.61 0.64
C ASN A 8 -6.21 -26.18 1.66
N ASN A 9 -7.47 -26.35 1.26
CA ASN A 9 -8.48 -26.86 2.17
C ASN A 9 -8.37 -28.39 2.31
N GLU A 10 -8.08 -28.87 3.52
CA GLU A 10 -7.91 -30.29 3.84
C GLU A 10 -9.25 -31.02 4.03
N LYS A 11 -10.31 -30.28 4.40
CA LYS A 11 -11.64 -30.86 4.62
C LYS A 11 -12.32 -31.14 3.27
N ILE A 12 -12.37 -32.41 2.90
CA ILE A 12 -12.99 -32.87 1.66
C ILE A 12 -14.44 -33.28 1.93
N LEU A 13 -15.37 -32.77 1.12
CA LEU A 13 -16.79 -33.15 1.19
C LEU A 13 -17.07 -34.37 0.30
N ALA A 14 -16.81 -34.25 -1.00
CA ALA A 14 -17.03 -35.30 -1.97
C ALA A 14 -16.18 -35.11 -3.24
N LYS A 15 -15.95 -36.19 -4.01
CA LYS A 15 -15.24 -36.19 -5.31
C LYS A 15 -13.85 -35.53 -5.28
N GLY A 16 -13.17 -35.56 -4.12
CA GLY A 16 -11.89 -34.90 -3.93
C GLY A 16 -11.99 -33.38 -3.80
N LEU A 17 -13.16 -32.82 -3.54
CA LEU A 17 -13.42 -31.39 -3.46
C LEU A 17 -13.79 -30.97 -2.04
N CYS A 18 -13.32 -29.79 -1.62
CA CYS A 18 -13.80 -29.16 -0.40
C CYS A 18 -15.24 -28.64 -0.58
N ASN A 19 -15.92 -28.32 0.52
CA ASN A 19 -17.31 -27.87 0.50
C ASN A 19 -17.55 -26.69 -0.45
N LYS A 20 -16.63 -25.71 -0.51
CA LYS A 20 -16.72 -24.57 -1.43
C LYS A 20 -16.74 -25.02 -2.89
N HIS A 21 -15.73 -25.77 -3.32
CA HIS A 21 -15.57 -26.17 -4.71
C HIS A 21 -16.61 -27.22 -5.14
N TYR A 22 -17.02 -28.11 -4.23
CA TYR A 22 -18.13 -29.02 -4.49
C TYR A 22 -19.42 -28.25 -4.80
N LYS A 23 -19.78 -27.28 -3.96
CA LYS A 23 -20.98 -26.43 -4.19
C LYS A 23 -20.89 -25.59 -5.46
N GLN A 24 -19.70 -25.09 -5.83
CA GLN A 24 -19.52 -24.35 -7.08
C GLN A 24 -19.78 -25.26 -8.31
N ILE A 25 -19.18 -26.45 -8.35
CA ILE A 25 -19.41 -27.39 -9.45
C ILE A 25 -20.86 -27.86 -9.47
N TYR A 26 -21.47 -28.14 -8.31
CA TYR A 26 -22.87 -28.54 -8.24
C TYR A 26 -23.84 -27.47 -8.76
N ARG A 27 -23.61 -26.20 -8.44
CA ARG A 27 -24.49 -25.09 -8.82
C ARG A 27 -24.21 -24.52 -10.21
N HIS A 28 -22.96 -24.49 -10.63
CA HIS A 28 -22.53 -23.77 -11.82
C HIS A 28 -21.81 -24.62 -12.86
N GLY A 29 -21.62 -25.91 -12.60
CA GLY A 29 -20.89 -26.83 -13.47
C GLY A 29 -19.38 -26.56 -13.60
N ARG A 30 -18.88 -25.48 -12.94
CA ARG A 30 -17.47 -25.04 -13.02
C ARG A 30 -17.00 -24.38 -11.74
N ILE A 31 -15.69 -24.26 -11.60
CA ILE A 31 -15.08 -23.45 -10.55
C ILE A 31 -15.17 -21.97 -10.95
N ILE A 32 -15.59 -21.14 -10.03
CA ILE A 32 -15.75 -19.70 -10.21
C ILE A 32 -14.83 -18.97 -9.22
N GLU A 33 -14.05 -18.01 -9.72
CA GLU A 33 -13.27 -17.14 -8.86
C GLU A 33 -14.20 -16.31 -7.96
N THR A 34 -13.83 -16.16 -6.70
CA THR A 34 -14.59 -15.39 -5.73
C THR A 34 -13.70 -14.32 -5.08
N ILE A 35 -14.32 -13.28 -4.54
CA ILE A 35 -13.62 -12.18 -3.84
C ILE A 35 -12.79 -12.67 -2.63
N HIS A 36 -13.05 -13.88 -2.15
CA HIS A 36 -12.32 -14.49 -1.02
C HIS A 36 -11.15 -15.37 -1.46
N ASP A 37 -10.99 -15.60 -2.76
CA ASP A 37 -9.86 -16.39 -3.26
C ASP A 37 -8.57 -15.61 -3.12
N ARG A 38 -7.47 -16.36 -2.88
CA ARG A 38 -6.14 -15.80 -2.74
C ARG A 38 -5.74 -15.04 -4.00
N ASN A 39 -4.84 -14.10 -3.85
CA ASN A 39 -4.32 -13.37 -5.00
C ASN A 39 -3.43 -14.30 -5.83
N LYS A 40 -3.48 -14.15 -7.14
CA LYS A 40 -2.44 -14.68 -8.00
C LYS A 40 -1.15 -13.90 -7.74
N ILE A 41 -0.05 -14.62 -7.57
CA ILE A 41 1.29 -14.07 -7.44
C ILE A 41 2.08 -14.49 -8.68
N VAL A 42 2.72 -13.54 -9.33
CA VAL A 42 3.64 -13.75 -10.45
C VAL A 42 5.05 -13.60 -9.90
N ILE A 43 5.86 -14.65 -10.05
CA ILE A 43 7.25 -14.65 -9.63
C ILE A 43 8.09 -14.20 -10.82
N LEU A 44 8.94 -13.19 -10.62
CA LEU A 44 9.92 -12.68 -11.57
C LEU A 44 11.33 -12.97 -11.04
N ASP A 45 12.35 -12.59 -11.78
CA ASP A 45 13.74 -12.95 -11.46
C ASP A 45 14.22 -12.34 -10.13
N ASP A 46 13.83 -11.11 -9.82
CA ASP A 46 14.30 -10.34 -8.66
C ASP A 46 13.22 -10.00 -7.64
N HIS A 47 11.94 -10.19 -7.98
CA HIS A 47 10.82 -9.88 -7.10
C HIS A 47 9.57 -10.70 -7.46
N ALA A 48 8.49 -10.50 -6.70
CA ALA A 48 7.17 -11.07 -7.04
C ALA A 48 6.11 -9.98 -7.03
N GLU A 49 5.08 -10.19 -7.84
CA GLU A 49 3.94 -9.28 -8.02
C GLU A 49 2.65 -9.92 -7.53
N ILE A 50 1.97 -9.28 -6.59
CA ILE A 50 0.63 -9.66 -6.14
C ILE A 50 -0.39 -8.98 -7.04
N ILE A 51 -1.19 -9.75 -7.78
CA ILE A 51 -2.25 -9.19 -8.62
C ILE A 51 -3.43 -8.79 -7.75
N LEU A 52 -3.72 -7.49 -7.73
CA LEU A 52 -4.87 -6.92 -7.03
C LEU A 52 -6.03 -6.75 -7.99
N LYS A 53 -7.22 -7.20 -7.56
CA LYS A 53 -8.44 -7.17 -8.38
C LYS A 53 -9.54 -6.39 -7.68
N ASP A 54 -10.43 -5.78 -8.47
CA ASP A 54 -11.67 -5.18 -8.02
C ASP A 54 -12.76 -6.24 -7.72
N LYS A 55 -13.98 -5.79 -7.42
CA LYS A 55 -15.12 -6.68 -7.18
C LYS A 55 -15.63 -7.38 -8.44
N GLN A 56 -15.29 -6.88 -9.60
CA GLN A 56 -15.60 -7.42 -10.93
C GLN A 56 -14.50 -8.34 -11.45
N PHE A 57 -13.46 -8.63 -10.63
CA PHE A 57 -12.28 -9.45 -10.95
C PHE A 57 -11.34 -8.85 -12.01
N ASN A 58 -11.48 -7.55 -12.36
CA ASN A 58 -10.52 -6.87 -13.19
C ASN A 58 -9.24 -6.59 -12.39
N GLU A 59 -8.10 -6.76 -13.02
CA GLU A 59 -6.81 -6.34 -12.46
C GLU A 59 -6.76 -4.81 -12.37
N ILE A 60 -6.52 -4.29 -11.16
CA ILE A 60 -6.46 -2.85 -10.90
C ILE A 60 -5.06 -2.38 -10.54
N ALA A 61 -4.20 -3.26 -10.04
CA ALA A 61 -2.83 -2.94 -9.67
C ALA A 61 -2.02 -4.21 -9.42
N ARG A 62 -0.70 -4.06 -9.39
CA ARG A 62 0.27 -5.08 -8.96
C ARG A 62 1.09 -4.55 -7.81
N ALA A 63 1.17 -5.28 -6.73
CA ALA A 63 1.98 -4.92 -5.59
C ALA A 63 3.27 -5.74 -5.57
N LEU A 64 4.40 -5.07 -5.46
CA LEU A 64 5.73 -5.68 -5.49
C LEU A 64 6.11 -6.14 -4.09
N ILE A 65 6.72 -7.32 -3.99
CA ILE A 65 7.30 -7.88 -2.78
C ILE A 65 8.60 -8.59 -3.09
N ASP A 66 9.44 -8.80 -2.08
CA ASP A 66 10.62 -9.64 -2.21
C ASP A 66 10.24 -11.13 -2.34
N LEU A 67 11.06 -11.92 -3.05
CA LEU A 67 10.82 -13.34 -3.27
C LEU A 67 10.70 -14.13 -1.96
N GLU A 68 11.48 -13.76 -0.95
CA GLU A 68 11.48 -14.42 0.35
C GLU A 68 10.15 -14.29 1.11
N ASP A 69 9.34 -13.26 0.80
CA ASP A 69 8.07 -13.02 1.46
C ASP A 69 6.89 -13.75 0.79
N VAL A 70 7.07 -14.32 -0.39
CA VAL A 70 6.01 -14.99 -1.18
C VAL A 70 5.28 -16.04 -0.34
N CYS A 71 5.99 -16.99 0.28
CA CYS A 71 5.40 -18.08 1.07
C CYS A 71 4.57 -17.59 2.28
N ARG A 72 4.87 -16.40 2.79
CA ARG A 72 4.11 -15.78 3.88
C ARG A 72 2.88 -15.05 3.36
N VAL A 73 3.05 -14.32 2.26
CA VAL A 73 2.05 -13.43 1.67
C VAL A 73 0.94 -14.21 0.97
N GLU A 74 1.25 -15.29 0.27
CA GLU A 74 0.28 -16.15 -0.46
C GLU A 74 -0.80 -16.77 0.44
N LYS A 75 -0.53 -16.87 1.74
CA LYS A 75 -1.48 -17.43 2.72
C LYS A 75 -2.70 -16.55 2.95
N TYR A 76 -2.68 -15.30 2.53
CA TYR A 76 -3.70 -14.31 2.85
C TYR A 76 -4.28 -13.64 1.61
N LYS A 77 -5.48 -13.07 1.75
CA LYS A 77 -6.09 -12.24 0.71
C LYS A 77 -5.70 -10.78 0.89
N TRP A 78 -5.09 -10.21 -0.13
CA TRP A 78 -4.68 -8.80 -0.17
C TRP A 78 -5.61 -8.00 -1.09
N CYS A 79 -5.91 -6.78 -0.72
CA CYS A 79 -6.71 -5.85 -1.51
C CYS A 79 -6.19 -4.42 -1.35
N SER A 80 -6.46 -3.57 -2.33
CA SER A 80 -6.17 -2.14 -2.21
C SER A 80 -7.26 -1.44 -1.38
N ASN A 81 -6.87 -0.49 -0.54
CA ASN A 81 -7.79 0.40 0.15
C ASN A 81 -7.98 1.70 -0.66
N ARG A 82 -8.91 2.57 -0.21
CA ARG A 82 -9.20 3.87 -0.86
C ARG A 82 -7.99 4.82 -0.95
N TYR A 83 -6.95 4.57 -0.17
CA TYR A 83 -5.73 5.37 -0.16
C TYR A 83 -4.60 4.75 -1.00
N GLY A 84 -4.85 3.63 -1.69
CA GLY A 84 -3.86 2.92 -2.50
C GLY A 84 -2.91 2.01 -1.72
N TYR A 85 -3.08 1.84 -0.40
CA TYR A 85 -2.30 0.87 0.36
C TYR A 85 -2.85 -0.53 0.18
N VAL A 86 -1.95 -1.51 0.12
CA VAL A 86 -2.28 -2.93 0.11
C VAL A 86 -2.52 -3.41 1.54
N ILE A 87 -3.69 -3.97 1.78
CA ILE A 87 -4.14 -4.40 3.10
C ILE A 87 -4.64 -5.83 3.10
N CYS A 88 -4.49 -6.51 4.22
CA CYS A 88 -5.16 -7.77 4.54
C CYS A 88 -6.21 -7.52 5.62
N ARG A 89 -7.49 -7.76 5.29
CA ARG A 89 -8.60 -7.56 6.25
C ARG A 89 -8.63 -8.64 7.32
N GLU A 90 -8.26 -9.87 6.96
CA GLU A 90 -8.19 -11.02 7.89
C GLU A 90 -7.19 -10.76 9.02
N LEU A 91 -6.02 -10.20 8.70
CA LEU A 91 -4.98 -9.87 9.68
C LEU A 91 -5.10 -8.45 10.25
N ASN A 92 -6.01 -7.64 9.74
CA ASN A 92 -6.15 -6.22 10.05
C ASN A 92 -4.81 -5.45 9.95
N THR A 93 -4.05 -5.72 8.90
CA THR A 93 -2.72 -5.13 8.69
C THR A 93 -2.50 -4.70 7.25
N SER A 94 -1.52 -3.85 7.03
CA SER A 94 -1.04 -3.47 5.71
C SER A 94 0.15 -4.34 5.28
N LEU A 95 0.34 -4.50 3.95
CA LEU A 95 1.39 -5.34 3.39
C LEU A 95 2.79 -4.89 3.83
N HIS A 96 3.09 -3.59 3.77
CA HIS A 96 4.38 -3.04 4.23
C HIS A 96 4.68 -3.37 5.71
N ARG A 97 3.65 -3.36 6.59
CA ARG A 97 3.81 -3.78 7.99
C ARG A 97 4.06 -5.27 8.12
N PHE A 98 3.36 -6.06 7.31
CA PHE A 98 3.46 -7.50 7.30
C PHE A 98 4.84 -7.97 6.83
N VAL A 99 5.36 -7.45 5.71
CA VAL A 99 6.68 -7.84 5.18
C VAL A 99 7.81 -7.39 6.10
N MET A 100 7.71 -6.19 6.68
CA MET A 100 8.68 -5.67 7.65
C MET A 100 8.57 -6.30 9.04
N ASN A 101 7.53 -7.11 9.29
CA ASN A 101 7.23 -7.67 10.62
C ASN A 101 7.25 -6.61 11.73
N TYR A 102 6.71 -5.42 11.44
CA TYR A 102 6.80 -4.27 12.33
C TYR A 102 5.41 -3.74 12.70
N TYR A 103 5.04 -3.85 13.98
CA TYR A 103 3.70 -3.54 14.49
C TYR A 103 3.68 -2.46 15.58
N SER A 104 4.82 -1.83 15.88
CA SER A 104 4.88 -0.75 16.88
C SER A 104 3.99 0.43 16.49
N LYS A 105 3.47 1.12 17.52
CA LYS A 105 2.68 2.35 17.35
C LYS A 105 3.54 3.62 17.37
N ASP A 106 4.80 3.51 17.80
CA ASP A 106 5.67 4.68 18.00
C ASP A 106 6.25 5.23 16.70
N LYS A 107 6.33 4.38 15.69
CA LYS A 107 6.88 4.72 14.38
C LYS A 107 5.96 4.22 13.27
N VAL A 108 6.19 4.72 12.08
CA VAL A 108 5.50 4.31 10.85
C VAL A 108 6.48 3.64 9.91
N ILE A 109 5.94 2.81 9.00
CA ILE A 109 6.69 2.36 7.85
C ILE A 109 6.34 3.27 6.68
N ASP A 110 7.35 3.80 6.04
CA ASP A 110 7.26 4.75 4.95
C ASP A 110 7.86 4.15 3.67
N HIS A 111 7.25 4.45 2.52
CA HIS A 111 7.74 4.05 1.20
C HIS A 111 8.70 5.12 0.68
N ILE A 112 9.98 4.78 0.51
CA ILE A 112 11.06 5.71 0.14
C ILE A 112 10.75 6.39 -1.20
N ASN A 113 10.30 5.63 -2.19
CA ASN A 113 9.93 6.14 -3.53
C ASN A 113 8.51 6.72 -3.59
N ARG A 114 7.75 6.70 -2.47
CA ARG A 114 6.34 7.12 -2.35
C ARG A 114 5.34 6.25 -3.12
N ASP A 115 5.77 5.15 -3.72
CA ASP A 115 4.88 4.17 -4.35
C ASP A 115 4.38 3.18 -3.30
N ARG A 116 3.09 3.22 -3.00
CA ARG A 116 2.43 2.35 -2.00
C ARG A 116 2.27 0.91 -2.47
N LEU A 117 2.51 0.66 -3.73
CA LEU A 117 2.48 -0.69 -4.31
C LEU A 117 3.84 -1.38 -4.23
N ASP A 118 4.94 -0.64 -4.12
CA ASP A 118 6.28 -1.21 -3.97
C ASP A 118 6.59 -1.51 -2.49
N ASN A 119 6.26 -2.73 -2.07
CA ASN A 119 6.45 -3.20 -0.69
C ASN A 119 7.71 -4.06 -0.52
N ARG A 120 8.69 -3.94 -1.40
CA ARG A 120 10.02 -4.55 -1.21
C ARG A 120 10.72 -3.88 -0.05
N LYS A 121 11.45 -4.66 0.75
CA LYS A 121 12.15 -4.16 1.95
C LYS A 121 13.15 -3.06 1.63
N SER A 122 13.79 -3.12 0.46
CA SER A 122 14.69 -2.08 -0.05
C SER A 122 14.03 -0.71 -0.22
N ASN A 123 12.71 -0.67 -0.44
CA ASN A 123 11.92 0.54 -0.57
C ASN A 123 11.19 0.96 0.73
N LEU A 124 11.31 0.18 1.80
CA LEU A 124 10.62 0.44 3.05
C LEU A 124 11.60 0.90 4.13
N ARG A 125 11.20 1.91 4.90
CA ARG A 125 11.97 2.37 6.06
C ARG A 125 11.07 2.58 7.28
N ILE A 126 11.63 2.37 8.45
CA ILE A 126 10.99 2.73 9.71
C ILE A 126 11.30 4.20 9.99
N ALA A 127 10.27 5.03 10.04
CA ALA A 127 10.38 6.47 10.24
C ALA A 127 9.55 6.94 11.44
N THR A 128 9.95 8.06 12.04
CA THR A 128 9.10 8.76 13.01
C THR A 128 7.96 9.46 12.28
N TYR A 129 6.87 9.77 12.98
CA TYR A 129 5.78 10.58 12.43
C TYR A 129 6.26 11.93 11.90
N GLN A 130 7.27 12.53 12.55
CA GLN A 130 7.84 13.80 12.12
C GLN A 130 8.59 13.66 10.79
N GLN A 131 9.44 12.64 10.66
CA GLN A 131 10.15 12.33 9.42
C GLN A 131 9.18 12.08 8.26
N ASN A 132 8.22 11.18 8.45
CA ASN A 132 7.22 10.86 7.43
C ASN A 132 6.37 12.09 7.02
N THR A 133 6.12 13.01 7.95
CA THR A 133 5.38 14.24 7.64
C THR A 133 6.25 15.25 6.89
N SER A 134 7.54 15.30 7.17
CA SER A 134 8.50 16.19 6.50
C SER A 134 8.75 15.79 5.04
N ASP A 135 8.64 14.49 4.74
CA ASP A 135 8.83 13.94 3.39
C ASP A 135 7.59 14.05 2.49
N ARG A 136 6.51 14.66 2.97
CA ARG A 136 5.33 14.89 2.12
C ARG A 136 5.68 15.78 0.95
N SER A 137 5.14 15.43 -0.22
CA SER A 137 5.17 16.33 -1.39
C SER A 137 4.57 17.68 -1.03
N VAL A 138 5.08 18.71 -1.64
CA VAL A 138 4.57 20.07 -1.49
C VAL A 138 3.08 20.08 -1.87
N GLN A 139 2.25 20.76 -1.09
CA GLN A 139 0.82 20.84 -1.37
C GLN A 139 0.56 21.47 -2.74
N SER A 140 -0.43 20.99 -3.48
CA SER A 140 -0.77 21.44 -4.83
C SER A 140 -1.09 22.95 -4.93
N ASN A 141 -1.40 23.60 -3.82
CA ASN A 141 -1.62 25.05 -3.74
C ASN A 141 -0.32 25.87 -3.52
N ASN A 142 0.84 25.20 -3.44
CA ASN A 142 2.12 25.88 -3.33
C ASN A 142 2.66 26.22 -4.73
N VAL A 143 2.55 27.48 -5.10
CA VAL A 143 2.85 28.01 -6.44
C VAL A 143 4.32 27.87 -6.87
N ILE A 144 5.23 27.67 -5.92
CA ILE A 144 6.68 27.63 -6.21
C ILE A 144 7.34 26.28 -5.91
N ASP A 145 6.54 25.30 -5.55
CA ASP A 145 6.98 23.92 -5.27
C ASP A 145 8.11 23.79 -4.21
N VAL A 146 8.21 24.75 -3.30
CA VAL A 146 9.18 24.77 -2.20
C VAL A 146 8.47 24.58 -0.87
N PRO A 147 8.79 23.51 -0.10
CA PRO A 147 8.21 23.30 1.22
C PRO A 147 8.46 24.48 2.18
N GLY A 148 7.43 24.84 2.94
CA GLY A 148 7.55 25.92 3.93
C GLY A 148 7.59 27.33 3.36
N VAL A 149 7.43 27.50 2.05
CA VAL A 149 7.33 28.83 1.43
C VAL A 149 5.92 29.02 0.86
N SER A 150 5.30 30.14 1.16
CA SER A 150 3.94 30.47 0.71
C SER A 150 3.77 31.97 0.46
N TRP A 151 2.93 32.30 -0.53
CA TRP A 151 2.57 33.68 -0.80
C TRP A 151 1.44 34.15 0.13
N ARG A 152 1.68 35.22 0.88
CA ARG A 152 0.69 35.86 1.74
C ARG A 152 0.00 37.00 0.97
N LYS A 153 -1.19 36.73 0.46
CA LYS A 153 -1.99 37.70 -0.31
C LYS A 153 -2.32 38.95 0.51
N ASP A 154 -2.64 38.79 1.80
CA ASP A 154 -2.97 39.86 2.75
C ASP A 154 -1.86 40.84 2.99
N ARG A 155 -0.62 40.42 2.82
CA ARG A 155 0.59 41.26 3.05
C ARG A 155 1.41 41.51 1.80
N ASN A 156 0.99 40.92 0.67
CA ASN A 156 1.71 40.97 -0.61
C ASN A 156 3.21 40.62 -0.48
N LYS A 157 3.49 39.53 0.28
CA LYS A 157 4.85 39.08 0.62
C LYS A 157 4.98 37.59 0.61
N TRP A 158 6.16 37.08 0.28
CA TRP A 158 6.53 35.72 0.51
C TRP A 158 6.84 35.45 1.97
N ARG A 159 6.32 34.34 2.50
CA ARG A 159 6.63 33.86 3.84
C ARG A 159 7.39 32.55 3.73
N ALA A 160 8.55 32.46 4.41
CA ALA A 160 9.28 31.23 4.63
C ALA A 160 9.21 30.82 6.11
N TYR A 161 8.96 29.55 6.39
CA TYR A 161 8.92 29.02 7.74
C TYR A 161 9.36 27.56 7.79
N ILE A 162 9.85 27.13 8.95
CA ILE A 162 10.11 25.73 9.26
C ILE A 162 9.31 25.28 10.49
N MET A 163 9.05 24.00 10.58
CA MET A 163 8.45 23.38 11.76
C MET A 163 9.53 22.67 12.57
N VAL A 164 9.76 23.10 13.81
CA VAL A 164 10.70 22.48 14.74
C VAL A 164 9.94 22.15 16.02
N ASN A 165 9.98 20.89 16.45
CA ASN A 165 9.29 20.41 17.65
C ASN A 165 7.83 20.88 17.75
N LYS A 166 7.07 20.70 16.66
CA LYS A 166 5.66 21.14 16.52
C LYS A 166 5.43 22.66 16.62
N LYS A 167 6.48 23.47 16.69
CA LYS A 167 6.39 24.94 16.65
C LYS A 167 6.81 25.45 15.29
N GLN A 168 6.05 26.41 14.77
CA GLN A 168 6.38 27.08 13.53
C GLN A 168 7.35 28.23 13.80
N ILE A 169 8.51 28.19 13.16
CA ILE A 169 9.51 29.23 13.20
C ILE A 169 9.48 29.97 11.87
N SER A 170 9.17 31.28 11.91
CA SER A 170 9.20 32.12 10.72
C SER A 170 10.66 32.51 10.44
N LEU A 171 11.11 32.27 9.20
CA LEU A 171 12.49 32.52 8.81
C LEU A 171 12.65 33.92 8.22
N VAL A 172 11.86 34.29 7.21
CA VAL A 172 11.97 35.58 6.53
C VAL A 172 10.62 35.95 5.88
N PHE A 173 10.37 37.26 5.74
CA PHE A 173 9.39 37.81 4.80
C PHE A 173 10.13 38.52 3.65
N LEU A 174 10.10 37.92 2.45
CA LEU A 174 10.69 38.53 1.26
C LEU A 174 9.70 39.49 0.60
N ILE A 175 10.17 40.70 0.31
CA ILE A 175 9.38 41.74 -0.34
C ILE A 175 9.58 41.64 -1.85
N LYS A 176 8.49 41.50 -2.60
CA LYS A 176 8.30 41.52 -4.05
C LYS A 176 8.52 40.23 -4.82
N LYS A 177 7.45 39.87 -5.51
CA LYS A 177 7.48 39.12 -6.77
C LYS A 177 8.02 40.08 -7.85
N LYS A 178 9.29 39.94 -8.25
CA LYS A 178 9.69 40.44 -9.57
C LYS A 178 8.99 39.55 -10.59
N MET A 179 8.02 40.09 -11.31
CA MET A 179 7.53 39.42 -12.51
C MET A 179 8.67 39.43 -13.52
N LEU A 180 9.09 38.25 -13.92
CA LEU A 180 9.77 38.03 -15.18
C LEU A 180 8.70 37.76 -16.23
#